data_39852c0c065028802e6a7af4eb06959d
#
_entry.id   39852c0c065028802e6a7af4eb06959d
#
_cell.length_a   1.000
_cell.length_b   1.000
_cell.length_c   1.000
_cell.angle_alpha   90.00
_cell.angle_beta   90.00
_cell.angle_gamma   90.00
#
_symmetry.space_group_name_H-M   'P 1'
#
loop_
_entity.id
_entity.type
_entity.pdbx_description
1 polymer ?
#
loop_
_entity_poly.entity_id
_entity_poly.type
_entity_poly.pdbx_seq_one_letter_code
_entity_poly.pdbx_strand_id
1 'polypeptide(L)'
;FKKAKLNLFVKQDAKVMAKTASVNSQFSKGRSKNQITINEAYSKARLINADTKAKGISIFDFDETVGISENFIIATKGKETKRIASNEWPFVGDVLASEGWNFDFTDFNKVTKGKPGPLMQKLKNQIKKYGVKDVYILTARAPESQKAIHEWLKTQGINLPYENITGL
;
A
#
# COMPACT_ATOMS: atom_id res chain seq x y z
N PHE A 1 -20.73 1.33 -21.00
CA PHE A 1 -19.87 2.45 -20.56
C PHE A 1 -18.60 1.98 -19.85
N LYS A 2 -18.63 0.95 -18.96
CA LYS A 2 -17.45 0.39 -18.26
C LYS A 2 -16.45 -0.32 -19.19
N LYS A 3 -16.91 -1.05 -20.22
CA LYS A 3 -16.03 -1.75 -21.17
C LYS A 3 -15.23 -0.80 -22.08
N ALA A 4 -15.83 0.33 -22.48
CA ALA A 4 -15.16 1.32 -23.34
C ALA A 4 -14.01 2.05 -22.61
N LYS A 5 -14.16 2.35 -21.31
CA LYS A 5 -13.08 2.96 -20.51
C LYS A 5 -11.87 2.03 -20.31
N LEU A 6 -12.10 0.73 -20.11
CA LEU A 6 -11.02 -0.24 -19.93
C LEU A 6 -10.18 -0.40 -21.20
N ASN A 7 -10.82 -0.44 -22.38
CA ASN A 7 -10.13 -0.53 -23.67
C ASN A 7 -9.37 0.76 -24.04
N LEU A 8 -9.80 1.92 -23.55
CA LEU A 8 -9.09 3.19 -23.76
C LEU A 8 -7.79 3.22 -22.94
N PHE A 9 -7.80 2.71 -21.71
CA PHE A 9 -6.60 2.60 -20.87
C PHE A 9 -5.56 1.66 -21.49
N VAL A 10 -5.95 0.49 -21.96
CA VAL A 10 -5.02 -0.49 -22.58
C VAL A 10 -4.40 0.04 -23.89
N LYS A 11 -5.14 0.81 -24.71
CA LYS A 11 -4.60 1.44 -25.93
C LYS A 11 -3.70 2.64 -25.65
N GLN A 12 -3.95 3.41 -24.60
CA GLN A 12 -3.06 4.48 -24.16
C GLN A 12 -1.77 3.94 -23.57
N ASP A 13 -1.82 2.86 -22.81
CA ASP A 13 -0.64 2.23 -22.21
C ASP A 13 0.35 1.78 -23.29
N ALA A 14 -0.07 1.19 -24.40
CA ALA A 14 0.83 0.77 -25.47
C ALA A 14 1.59 1.94 -26.13
N LYS A 15 0.92 3.11 -26.33
CA LYS A 15 1.55 4.32 -26.86
C LYS A 15 2.42 5.08 -25.84
N VAL A 16 1.98 5.14 -24.59
CA VAL A 16 2.72 5.72 -23.47
C VAL A 16 3.99 4.90 -23.21
N MET A 17 3.90 3.58 -23.33
CA MET A 17 5.03 2.67 -23.08
C MET A 17 6.09 2.72 -24.20
N ALA A 18 5.72 2.92 -25.47
CA ALA A 18 6.67 3.16 -26.53
C ALA A 18 7.41 4.50 -26.35
N LYS A 19 6.72 5.56 -25.91
CA LYS A 19 7.35 6.84 -25.53
C LYS A 19 8.19 6.73 -24.27
N THR A 20 7.74 6.01 -23.25
CA THR A 20 8.48 5.83 -21.99
C THR A 20 9.74 4.98 -22.21
N ALA A 21 9.71 3.99 -23.11
CA ALA A 21 10.91 3.22 -23.48
C ALA A 21 11.97 4.09 -24.16
N SER A 22 11.58 5.04 -25.02
CA SER A 22 12.52 5.95 -25.66
C SER A 22 13.07 7.03 -24.72
N VAL A 23 12.27 7.53 -23.79
CA VAL A 23 12.70 8.48 -22.75
C VAL A 23 13.58 7.77 -21.71
N ASN A 24 13.24 6.52 -21.36
CA ASN A 24 14.02 5.72 -20.41
C ASN A 24 15.42 5.34 -20.91
N SER A 25 15.68 5.31 -22.22
CA SER A 25 17.02 5.12 -22.75
C SER A 25 17.93 6.34 -22.53
N GLN A 26 17.37 7.54 -22.42
CA GLN A 26 18.13 8.78 -22.15
C GLN A 26 18.42 8.99 -20.64
N PHE A 27 17.67 8.37 -19.74
CA PHE A 27 17.84 8.50 -18.28
C PHE A 27 18.56 7.31 -17.63
N SER A 28 19.23 6.44 -18.42
CA SER A 28 19.89 5.22 -17.90
C SER A 28 21.15 5.46 -17.05
N LYS A 29 21.65 6.68 -17.00
CA LYS A 29 22.83 7.05 -16.18
C LYS A 29 22.38 7.59 -14.82
N GLY A 30 21.87 6.77 -13.91
CA GLY A 30 21.57 7.20 -12.54
C GLY A 30 20.31 6.61 -11.89
N ARG A 31 19.75 5.55 -12.47
CA ARG A 31 18.59 4.89 -11.85
C ARG A 31 18.98 4.22 -10.55
N SER A 32 18.21 4.48 -9.50
CA SER A 32 18.35 3.77 -8.24
C SER A 32 18.12 2.26 -8.45
N LYS A 33 18.75 1.44 -7.63
CA LYS A 33 18.59 -0.02 -7.62
C LYS A 33 17.09 -0.43 -7.54
N ASN A 34 16.29 0.36 -6.83
CA ASN A 34 14.84 0.17 -6.68
C ASN A 34 14.07 0.36 -7.99
N GLN A 35 14.46 1.33 -8.83
CA GLN A 35 13.78 1.59 -10.11
C GLN A 35 14.03 0.45 -11.11
N ILE A 36 15.22 -0.16 -11.07
CA ILE A 36 15.55 -1.34 -11.88
C ILE A 36 14.69 -2.51 -11.45
N THR A 37 14.56 -2.75 -10.14
CA THR A 37 13.74 -3.82 -9.57
C THR A 37 12.26 -3.67 -9.93
N ILE A 38 11.72 -2.45 -9.88
CA ILE A 38 10.35 -2.15 -10.31
C ILE A 38 10.15 -2.47 -11.79
N ASN A 39 11.07 -2.04 -12.65
CA ASN A 39 10.98 -2.31 -14.10
C ASN A 39 11.10 -3.80 -14.41
N GLU A 40 11.93 -4.55 -13.70
CA GLU A 40 12.03 -6.00 -13.82
C GLU A 40 10.77 -6.71 -13.35
N ALA A 41 10.17 -6.26 -12.26
CA ALA A 41 8.89 -6.78 -11.77
C ALA A 41 7.76 -6.56 -12.78
N TYR A 42 7.68 -5.37 -13.38
CA TYR A 42 6.73 -5.09 -14.47
C TYR A 42 6.97 -5.97 -15.70
N SER A 43 8.23 -6.19 -16.09
CA SER A 43 8.57 -7.04 -17.23
C SER A 43 8.19 -8.50 -16.98
N LYS A 44 8.48 -9.02 -15.79
CA LYS A 44 8.08 -10.38 -15.38
C LYS A 44 6.57 -10.53 -15.31
N ALA A 45 5.85 -9.56 -14.74
CA ALA A 45 4.39 -9.58 -14.70
C ALA A 45 3.76 -9.62 -16.09
N ARG A 46 4.36 -8.95 -17.08
CA ARG A 46 3.90 -8.99 -18.48
C ARG A 46 4.11 -10.33 -19.15
N LEU A 47 5.26 -10.97 -18.92
CA LEU A 47 5.55 -12.30 -19.49
C LEU A 47 4.60 -13.36 -18.92
N ILE A 48 4.27 -13.27 -17.62
CA ILE A 48 3.32 -14.18 -16.97
C ILE A 48 1.90 -13.95 -17.48
N ASN A 49 1.52 -12.73 -17.85
CA ASN A 49 0.17 -12.37 -18.27
C ASN A 49 -0.05 -12.46 -19.80
N ALA A 50 0.98 -12.75 -20.59
CA ALA A 50 0.86 -12.85 -22.06
C ALA A 50 -0.11 -13.98 -22.49
N ASP A 51 -0.21 -15.05 -21.71
CA ASP A 51 -1.03 -16.23 -21.99
C ASP A 51 -2.24 -16.40 -21.07
N THR A 52 -2.43 -15.54 -20.07
CA THR A 52 -3.55 -15.63 -19.14
C THR A 52 -4.47 -14.43 -19.26
N LYS A 53 -5.78 -14.70 -19.29
CA LYS A 53 -6.81 -13.65 -19.18
C LYS A 53 -6.47 -12.77 -17.99
N ALA A 54 -6.18 -11.50 -18.24
CA ALA A 54 -5.76 -10.55 -17.20
C ALA A 54 -6.74 -10.60 -16.02
N LYS A 55 -6.29 -11.12 -14.88
CA LYS A 55 -7.01 -11.07 -13.62
C LYS A 55 -6.70 -9.74 -12.95
N GLY A 56 -7.73 -9.01 -12.56
CA GLY A 56 -7.54 -7.80 -11.77
C GLY A 56 -6.98 -8.17 -10.39
N ILE A 57 -6.12 -7.32 -9.86
CA ILE A 57 -5.69 -7.38 -8.46
C ILE A 57 -6.55 -6.44 -7.62
N SER A 58 -6.68 -6.72 -6.33
CA SER A 58 -7.33 -5.86 -5.34
C SER A 58 -6.30 -5.41 -4.32
N ILE A 59 -6.07 -4.11 -4.24
CA ILE A 59 -5.17 -3.52 -3.26
C ILE A 59 -6.01 -2.72 -2.27
N PHE A 60 -5.78 -2.93 -0.98
CA PHE A 60 -6.42 -2.21 0.11
C PHE A 60 -5.36 -1.52 0.96
N ASP A 61 -5.65 -0.31 1.39
CA ASP A 61 -4.92 0.32 2.48
C ASP A 61 -5.34 -0.30 3.82
N PHE A 62 -4.50 -0.15 4.85
CA PHE A 62 -4.79 -0.75 6.16
C PHE A 62 -5.50 0.24 7.10
N ASP A 63 -4.85 1.36 7.43
CA ASP A 63 -5.35 2.29 8.45
C ASP A 63 -6.61 3.02 8.00
N GLU A 64 -7.61 3.14 8.88
CA GLU A 64 -8.93 3.73 8.63
C GLU A 64 -9.67 3.12 7.43
N THR A 65 -9.10 2.08 6.81
CA THR A 65 -9.60 1.40 5.61
C THR A 65 -10.04 -0.03 5.91
N VAL A 66 -9.11 -0.96 6.13
CA VAL A 66 -9.37 -2.36 6.49
C VAL A 66 -9.40 -2.53 8.00
N GLY A 67 -8.52 -1.82 8.71
CA GLY A 67 -8.40 -1.83 10.15
C GLY A 67 -8.43 -0.42 10.73
N ILE A 68 -8.99 -0.31 11.94
CA ILE A 68 -8.89 0.87 12.78
C ILE A 68 -8.16 0.44 14.05
N SER A 69 -7.10 1.15 14.42
CA SER A 69 -6.31 0.82 15.61
C SER A 69 -6.08 2.03 16.50
N GLU A 70 -5.89 1.77 17.79
CA GLU A 70 -5.55 2.80 18.77
C GLU A 70 -4.01 2.95 18.85
N ASN A 71 -3.38 3.22 17.72
CA ASN A 71 -1.96 3.54 17.63
C ASN A 71 -1.76 5.05 17.51
N PHE A 72 -0.63 5.54 18.03
CA PHE A 72 -0.32 6.96 18.08
C PHE A 72 1.06 7.25 17.53
N ILE A 73 1.16 8.37 16.83
CA ILE A 73 2.43 9.02 16.52
C ILE A 73 2.85 9.80 17.77
N ILE A 74 4.07 9.61 18.23
CA ILE A 74 4.62 10.36 19.35
C ILE A 74 5.44 11.50 18.79
N ALA A 75 4.95 12.71 18.94
CA ALA A 75 5.65 13.94 18.54
C ALA A 75 6.38 14.53 19.76
N THR A 76 7.66 14.89 19.59
CA THR A 76 8.51 15.46 20.64
C THR A 76 9.20 16.74 20.18
N LYS A 77 9.24 17.73 21.07
CA LYS A 77 9.97 19.00 20.85
C LYS A 77 10.53 19.49 22.18
N GLY A 78 11.85 19.40 22.36
CA GLY A 78 12.47 19.67 23.65
C GLY A 78 11.95 18.72 24.74
N LYS A 79 11.25 19.28 25.72
CA LYS A 79 10.61 18.50 26.82
C LYS A 79 9.12 18.23 26.58
N GLU A 80 8.56 18.75 25.52
CA GLU A 80 7.15 18.56 25.20
C GLU A 80 6.93 17.26 24.42
N THR A 81 5.81 16.59 24.71
CA THR A 81 5.39 15.38 24.04
C THR A 81 3.91 15.46 23.72
N LYS A 82 3.54 15.10 22.48
CA LYS A 82 2.15 14.99 22.02
C LYS A 82 1.90 13.59 21.49
N ARG A 83 0.69 13.08 21.69
CA ARG A 83 0.20 11.85 21.06
C ARG A 83 -0.79 12.25 19.98
N ILE A 84 -0.57 11.79 18.77
CA ILE A 84 -1.36 12.13 17.58
C ILE A 84 -1.95 10.84 17.03
N ALA A 85 -3.27 10.78 16.89
CA ALA A 85 -3.94 9.62 16.29
C ALA A 85 -3.73 9.59 14.78
N SER A 86 -3.88 8.40 14.16
CA SER A 86 -3.70 8.21 12.72
C SER A 86 -4.61 9.11 11.88
N ASN A 87 -5.85 9.28 12.30
CA ASN A 87 -6.82 10.13 11.63
C ASN A 87 -6.55 11.65 11.79
N GLU A 88 -5.78 12.06 12.78
CA GLU A 88 -5.38 13.47 13.00
C GLU A 88 -4.13 13.84 12.20
N TRP A 89 -3.25 12.87 11.97
CA TRP A 89 -1.96 13.06 11.34
C TRP A 89 -1.99 13.84 10.01
N PRO A 90 -2.91 13.58 9.06
CA PRO A 90 -2.97 14.32 7.81
C PRO A 90 -3.22 15.82 7.95
N PHE A 91 -3.76 16.24 9.07
CA PHE A 91 -4.11 17.65 9.33
C PHE A 91 -3.06 18.40 10.12
N VAL A 92 -2.26 17.70 10.93
CA VAL A 92 -1.32 18.35 11.87
C VAL A 92 0.14 18.06 11.57
N GLY A 93 0.43 17.00 10.80
CA GLY A 93 1.80 16.52 10.57
C GLY A 93 2.72 17.57 9.96
N ASP A 94 2.30 18.20 8.88
CA ASP A 94 3.10 19.21 8.18
C ASP A 94 3.31 20.48 9.05
N VAL A 95 2.29 20.87 9.80
CA VAL A 95 2.37 22.04 10.71
C VAL A 95 3.39 21.76 11.79
N LEU A 96 3.29 20.61 12.47
CA LEU A 96 4.22 20.23 13.53
C LEU A 96 5.65 20.04 13.00
N ALA A 97 5.80 19.47 11.80
CA ALA A 97 7.10 19.34 11.16
C ALA A 97 7.73 20.71 10.91
N SER A 98 6.97 21.70 10.39
CA SER A 98 7.44 23.07 10.18
C SER A 98 7.81 23.79 11.48
N GLU A 99 7.17 23.41 12.58
CA GLU A 99 7.49 23.90 13.93
C GLU A 99 8.71 23.22 14.56
N GLY A 100 9.31 22.21 13.92
CA GLY A 100 10.51 21.50 14.37
C GLY A 100 10.22 20.38 15.39
N TRP A 101 9.04 19.74 15.32
CA TRP A 101 8.75 18.53 16.08
C TRP A 101 9.41 17.32 15.44
N ASN A 102 9.87 16.37 16.24
CA ASN A 102 10.34 15.06 15.82
C ASN A 102 9.24 14.02 16.06
N PHE A 103 9.16 13.01 15.21
CA PHE A 103 8.07 12.02 15.22
C PHE A 103 8.61 10.60 15.37
N ASP A 104 7.95 9.84 16.23
CA ASP A 104 8.16 8.41 16.42
C ASP A 104 6.88 7.66 16.01
N PHE A 105 7.02 6.77 15.02
CA PHE A 105 5.95 5.94 14.45
C PHE A 105 6.02 4.48 14.92
N THR A 106 6.92 4.14 15.85
CA THR A 106 7.17 2.75 16.25
C THR A 106 5.96 2.07 16.87
N ASP A 107 5.00 2.83 17.43
CA ASP A 107 3.75 2.27 17.94
C ASP A 107 2.92 1.60 16.83
N PHE A 108 3.09 2.01 15.56
CA PHE A 108 2.43 1.40 14.40
C PHE A 108 3.00 0.05 13.99
N ASN A 109 4.09 -0.42 14.60
CA ASN A 109 4.58 -1.80 14.45
C ASN A 109 3.67 -2.84 15.15
N LYS A 110 2.58 -2.38 15.76
CA LYS A 110 1.52 -3.18 16.40
C LYS A 110 0.16 -2.84 15.78
N VAL A 111 -0.84 -3.65 16.10
CA VAL A 111 -2.25 -3.32 15.88
C VAL A 111 -2.94 -3.31 17.25
N THR A 112 -2.91 -2.15 17.90
CA THR A 112 -3.42 -1.97 19.27
C THR A 112 -4.95 -1.80 19.22
N LYS A 113 -5.68 -2.65 19.95
CA LYS A 113 -7.17 -2.65 20.00
C LYS A 113 -7.83 -2.58 18.61
N GLY A 114 -7.27 -3.32 17.65
CA GLY A 114 -7.71 -3.31 16.25
C GLY A 114 -9.19 -3.66 16.11
N LYS A 115 -9.92 -2.86 15.33
CA LYS A 115 -11.31 -3.07 14.94
C LYS A 115 -11.44 -3.12 13.42
N PRO A 116 -12.43 -3.85 12.86
CA PRO A 116 -12.72 -3.82 11.44
C PRO A 116 -12.99 -2.39 10.94
N GLY A 117 -12.31 -2.00 9.89
CA GLY A 117 -12.52 -0.74 9.20
C GLY A 117 -13.65 -0.80 8.18
N PRO A 118 -13.99 0.33 7.54
CA PRO A 118 -15.13 0.43 6.63
C PRO A 118 -15.04 -0.48 5.40
N LEU A 119 -13.86 -0.84 4.94
CA LEU A 119 -13.68 -1.72 3.79
C LEU A 119 -13.38 -3.19 4.16
N MET A 120 -13.40 -3.56 5.43
CA MET A 120 -13.18 -4.95 5.87
C MET A 120 -14.13 -5.92 5.18
N GLN A 121 -15.43 -5.59 5.10
CA GLN A 121 -16.40 -6.46 4.44
C GLN A 121 -16.14 -6.57 2.93
N LYS A 122 -15.69 -5.50 2.29
CA LYS A 122 -15.30 -5.52 0.87
C LYS A 122 -14.09 -6.41 0.64
N LEU A 123 -13.08 -6.35 1.51
CA LEU A 123 -11.92 -7.23 1.50
C LEU A 123 -12.35 -8.71 1.59
N LYS A 124 -13.20 -9.07 2.58
CA LYS A 124 -13.74 -10.43 2.73
C LYS A 124 -14.49 -10.90 1.48
N ASN A 125 -15.30 -10.04 0.89
CA ASN A 125 -16.04 -10.36 -0.33
C ASN A 125 -15.13 -10.58 -1.54
N GLN A 126 -14.05 -9.80 -1.68
CA GLN A 126 -13.05 -9.99 -2.73
C GLN A 126 -12.33 -11.32 -2.57
N ILE A 127 -11.89 -11.64 -1.34
CA ILE A 127 -11.24 -12.92 -1.05
C ILE A 127 -12.19 -14.10 -1.33
N LYS A 128 -13.45 -14.00 -0.92
CA LYS A 128 -14.46 -15.04 -1.18
C LYS A 128 -14.68 -15.26 -2.68
N LYS A 129 -14.66 -14.19 -3.48
CA LYS A 129 -14.97 -14.24 -4.92
C LYS A 129 -13.78 -14.66 -5.78
N TYR A 130 -12.59 -14.21 -5.43
CA TYR A 130 -11.41 -14.32 -6.30
C TYR A 130 -10.24 -15.09 -5.66
N GLY A 131 -10.35 -15.45 -4.38
CA GLY A 131 -9.27 -16.06 -3.61
C GLY A 131 -8.30 -15.01 -3.04
N VAL A 132 -7.31 -15.49 -2.30
CA VAL A 132 -6.35 -14.63 -1.57
C VAL A 132 -5.14 -14.18 -2.41
N LYS A 133 -4.86 -14.87 -3.52
CA LYS A 133 -3.61 -14.67 -4.29
C LYS A 133 -3.47 -13.28 -4.90
N ASP A 134 -4.60 -12.72 -5.36
CA ASP A 134 -4.64 -11.44 -6.06
C ASP A 134 -5.19 -10.30 -5.18
N VAL A 135 -5.13 -10.48 -3.86
CA VAL A 135 -5.54 -9.49 -2.86
C VAL A 135 -4.35 -9.06 -2.03
N TYR A 136 -4.12 -7.76 -1.92
CA TYR A 136 -2.95 -7.16 -1.29
C TYR A 136 -3.35 -6.09 -0.27
N ILE A 137 -2.54 -5.95 0.76
CA ILE A 137 -2.55 -4.80 1.67
C ILE A 137 -1.30 -3.97 1.38
N LEU A 138 -1.48 -2.70 1.12
CA LEU A 138 -0.41 -1.71 1.00
C LEU A 138 -0.69 -0.60 2.00
N THR A 139 0.26 -0.34 2.90
CA THR A 139 0.10 0.64 3.98
C THR A 139 1.30 1.57 4.06
N ALA A 140 1.09 2.79 4.52
CA ALA A 140 2.14 3.75 4.84
C ALA A 140 2.90 3.41 6.14
N ARG A 141 2.47 2.38 6.88
CA ARG A 141 3.23 1.88 8.03
C ARG A 141 4.58 1.33 7.58
N ALA A 142 5.57 1.40 8.45
CA ALA A 142 6.88 0.80 8.21
C ALA A 142 6.80 -0.72 7.95
N PRO A 143 7.75 -1.32 7.21
CA PRO A 143 7.76 -2.75 6.90
C PRO A 143 7.66 -3.67 8.12
N GLU A 144 8.15 -3.23 9.28
CA GLU A 144 8.09 -3.96 10.56
C GLU A 144 6.66 -4.23 11.03
N SER A 145 5.69 -3.44 10.56
CA SER A 145 4.26 -3.60 10.87
C SER A 145 3.61 -4.82 10.20
N GLN A 146 4.22 -5.35 9.13
CA GLN A 146 3.67 -6.44 8.31
C GLN A 146 3.23 -7.64 9.14
N LYS A 147 4.06 -8.06 10.10
CA LYS A 147 3.74 -9.20 10.98
C LYS A 147 2.49 -8.93 11.81
N ALA A 148 2.40 -7.77 12.44
CA ALA A 148 1.28 -7.42 13.30
C ALA A 148 -0.04 -7.31 12.51
N ILE A 149 0.00 -6.74 11.30
CA ILE A 149 -1.15 -6.67 10.39
C ILE A 149 -1.59 -8.08 9.99
N HIS A 150 -0.66 -8.95 9.59
CA HIS A 150 -0.94 -10.33 9.21
C HIS A 150 -1.59 -11.13 10.36
N GLU A 151 -1.05 -11.04 11.56
CA GLU A 151 -1.59 -11.71 12.75
C GLU A 151 -2.98 -11.18 13.09
N TRP A 152 -3.18 -9.87 13.02
CA TRP A 152 -4.48 -9.27 13.27
C TRP A 152 -5.52 -9.69 12.22
N LEU A 153 -5.17 -9.71 10.93
CA LEU A 153 -6.07 -10.20 9.87
C LEU A 153 -6.51 -11.64 10.12
N LYS A 154 -5.63 -12.50 10.63
CA LYS A 154 -6.01 -13.88 11.03
C LYS A 154 -7.07 -13.89 12.12
N THR A 155 -7.00 -12.99 13.10
CA THR A 155 -8.05 -12.87 14.13
C THR A 155 -9.40 -12.46 13.53
N GLN A 156 -9.39 -11.79 12.37
CA GLN A 156 -10.60 -11.42 11.63
C GLN A 156 -11.10 -12.52 10.68
N GLY A 157 -10.47 -13.71 10.70
CA GLY A 157 -10.77 -14.83 9.81
C GLY A 157 -10.22 -14.67 8.40
N ILE A 158 -9.20 -13.81 8.20
CA ILE A 158 -8.56 -13.57 6.92
C ILE A 158 -7.15 -14.16 6.95
N ASN A 159 -6.92 -15.19 6.13
CA ASN A 159 -5.60 -15.79 5.95
C ASN A 159 -4.97 -15.33 4.64
N LEU A 160 -4.56 -14.07 4.60
CA LEU A 160 -3.86 -13.49 3.45
C LEU A 160 -2.40 -13.99 3.44
N PRO A 161 -1.80 -14.30 2.26
CA PRO A 161 -0.37 -14.58 2.18
C PRO A 161 0.46 -13.45 2.80
N TYR A 162 1.51 -13.80 3.55
CA TYR A 162 2.34 -12.81 4.25
C TYR A 162 2.97 -11.80 3.27
N GLU A 163 3.43 -12.29 2.13
CA GLU A 163 4.02 -11.52 1.03
C GLU A 163 3.04 -10.55 0.34
N ASN A 164 1.73 -10.73 0.57
CA ASN A 164 0.70 -9.84 0.03
C ASN A 164 0.44 -8.62 0.95
N ILE A 165 1.19 -8.47 2.02
CA ILE A 165 1.11 -7.33 2.93
C ILE A 165 2.42 -6.55 2.83
N THR A 166 2.35 -5.28 2.46
CA THR A 166 3.54 -4.43 2.27
C THR A 166 3.39 -3.14 3.05
N GLY A 167 4.35 -2.87 3.93
CA GLY A 167 4.61 -1.57 4.53
C GLY A 167 5.61 -0.78 3.66
N LEU A 168 5.52 0.55 3.63
CA LEU A 168 6.33 1.45 2.81
C LEU A 168 7.51 2.02 3.60
#